data_8ca365b80dc3317c2f02d06ceb08660f
#
_entry.id   8ca365b80dc3317c2f02d06ceb08660f
#
_cell.length_a   1.000
_cell.length_b   1.000
_cell.length_c   1.000
_cell.angle_alpha   90.00
_cell.angle_beta   90.00
_cell.angle_gamma   90.00
#
_symmetry.space_group_name_H-M   'P 1'
#
loop_
_entity.id
_entity.type
_entity.pdbx_description
1 polymer ?
#
loop_
_entity_poly.entity_id
_entity_poly.type
_entity_poly.pdbx_seq_one_letter_code
_entity_poly.pdbx_strand_id
1 'polypeptide(L)'
;RNPQNSSRPDATKTERTKTLGDEYDLICPSEYMIMKLMAEGWLEPFSEQFFDKNVTENYYTRGVSPFIRSTFDENTINGEAWSRYAAGYMWGITGIVYNPEEVTEEEASTWKIISNDKFKRHITIKDNVRDSMFAAVGAIKSDKLLSSSFLNAADYKERLSAEMNDTSEETIEQIQEYLQAVKDNAYSFETDSAKADMITGKVVAGYQWSGDAVYTMDQAEKDDFYLDFAVPRESTNLYFDGWCMLKNGIKDSAEKKQAAEGFINFLSKPENAVRNMDYIGY
;
A
#
# COMPACT_ATOMS: atom_id res chain seq x y z
N ARG A 1 13.98 21.86 -11.71
CA ARG A 1 13.00 21.89 -12.82
C ARG A 1 13.72 21.47 -14.08
N ASN A 2 13.44 20.28 -14.59
CA ASN A 2 13.99 19.78 -15.85
C ASN A 2 12.93 20.03 -16.95
N PRO A 3 13.17 20.89 -17.97
CA PRO A 3 12.17 21.28 -18.97
C PRO A 3 11.91 20.27 -20.08
N GLN A 4 12.37 19.04 -19.99
CA GLN A 4 12.30 18.07 -21.09
C GLN A 4 11.17 17.03 -21.03
N ASN A 5 10.13 17.23 -20.18
CA ASN A 5 9.05 16.24 -20.06
C ASN A 5 7.67 16.69 -20.60
N SER A 6 7.63 17.53 -21.64
CA SER A 6 6.38 18.07 -22.18
C SER A 6 6.16 17.75 -23.64
N SER A 7 6.29 16.48 -24.08
CA SER A 7 5.72 16.05 -25.37
C SER A 7 5.84 14.53 -25.60
N ARG A 8 5.26 13.71 -24.69
CA ARG A 8 4.84 12.39 -25.15
C ARG A 8 3.35 12.47 -25.48
N PRO A 9 2.93 12.05 -26.68
CA PRO A 9 1.52 11.91 -27.00
C PRO A 9 0.87 11.03 -25.94
N ASP A 10 -0.38 11.31 -25.62
CA ASP A 10 -1.21 10.50 -24.71
C ASP A 10 -1.32 9.07 -25.27
N ALA A 11 -0.33 8.25 -24.95
CA ALA A 11 -0.40 6.83 -25.25
C ALA A 11 -1.61 6.28 -24.53
N THR A 12 -2.53 5.63 -25.24
CA THR A 12 -3.70 5.02 -24.63
C THR A 12 -3.24 4.06 -23.53
N LYS A 13 -4.05 3.90 -22.49
CA LYS A 13 -3.76 3.02 -21.35
C LYS A 13 -3.31 1.61 -21.79
N THR A 14 -3.88 1.14 -22.88
CA THR A 14 -3.61 -0.12 -23.57
C THR A 14 -2.18 -0.19 -24.13
N GLU A 15 -1.67 0.92 -24.69
CA GLU A 15 -0.31 0.96 -25.25
C GLU A 15 0.76 0.95 -24.16
N ARG A 16 0.52 1.63 -23.01
CA ARG A 16 1.45 1.61 -21.86
C ARG A 16 1.60 0.21 -21.26
N THR A 17 0.51 -0.54 -21.14
CA THR A 17 0.55 -1.90 -20.58
C THR A 17 1.16 -2.89 -21.56
N LYS A 18 0.96 -2.72 -22.86
CA LYS A 18 1.68 -3.49 -23.89
C LYS A 18 3.20 -3.27 -23.80
N THR A 19 3.62 -2.02 -23.58
CA THR A 19 5.03 -1.68 -23.43
C THR A 19 5.66 -2.35 -22.20
N LEU A 20 4.96 -2.39 -21.07
CA LEU A 20 5.43 -3.11 -19.87
C LEU A 20 5.64 -4.60 -20.13
N GLY A 21 4.69 -5.26 -20.78
CA GLY A 21 4.83 -6.69 -21.14
C GLY A 21 5.91 -6.98 -22.19
N ASP A 22 6.38 -5.98 -22.92
CA ASP A 22 7.53 -6.13 -23.83
C ASP A 22 8.87 -6.05 -23.08
N GLU A 23 8.89 -5.41 -21.91
CA GLU A 23 10.10 -5.23 -21.08
C GLU A 23 10.17 -6.23 -19.92
N TYR A 24 9.03 -6.62 -19.34
CA TYR A 24 8.97 -7.41 -18.12
C TYR A 24 8.06 -8.64 -18.28
N ASP A 25 8.54 -9.77 -17.79
CA ASP A 25 7.76 -11.01 -17.66
C ASP A 25 6.98 -11.04 -16.34
N LEU A 26 7.55 -10.42 -15.28
CA LEU A 26 7.08 -10.44 -13.91
C LEU A 26 7.12 -9.03 -13.31
N ILE A 27 6.09 -8.67 -12.57
CA ILE A 27 5.98 -7.40 -11.83
C ILE A 27 5.43 -7.64 -10.43
N CYS A 28 5.70 -6.72 -9.50
CA CYS A 28 5.17 -6.78 -8.13
C CYS A 28 4.41 -5.48 -7.80
N PRO A 29 3.17 -5.34 -8.27
CA PRO A 29 2.34 -4.17 -7.98
C PRO A 29 1.52 -4.33 -6.70
N SER A 30 1.00 -3.21 -6.18
CA SER A 30 0.01 -3.22 -5.11
C SER A 30 -1.37 -3.71 -5.59
N GLU A 31 -2.21 -4.15 -4.65
CA GLU A 31 -3.50 -4.81 -4.89
C GLU A 31 -4.43 -4.07 -5.86
N TYR A 32 -4.51 -2.75 -5.79
CA TYR A 32 -5.37 -1.97 -6.68
C TYR A 32 -4.97 -2.08 -8.16
N MET A 33 -3.67 -2.23 -8.42
CA MET A 33 -3.15 -2.46 -9.76
C MET A 33 -3.33 -3.92 -10.17
N ILE A 34 -3.17 -4.88 -9.25
CA ILE A 34 -3.48 -6.30 -9.48
C ILE A 34 -4.94 -6.42 -9.96
N MET A 35 -5.89 -5.84 -9.20
CA MET A 35 -7.31 -5.85 -9.56
C MET A 35 -7.57 -5.28 -10.95
N LYS A 36 -6.93 -4.16 -11.27
CA LYS A 36 -7.08 -3.50 -12.56
C LYS A 36 -6.54 -4.36 -13.70
N LEU A 37 -5.33 -4.92 -13.54
CA LEU A 37 -4.71 -5.77 -14.55
C LEU A 37 -5.50 -7.08 -14.75
N MET A 38 -6.08 -7.64 -13.68
CA MET A 38 -7.00 -8.77 -13.77
C MET A 38 -8.27 -8.40 -14.55
N ALA A 39 -8.89 -7.26 -14.21
CA ALA A 39 -10.11 -6.78 -14.89
C ALA A 39 -9.92 -6.57 -16.38
N GLU A 40 -8.73 -6.11 -16.80
CA GLU A 40 -8.35 -5.88 -18.18
C GLU A 40 -7.78 -7.14 -18.90
N GLY A 41 -7.62 -8.27 -18.18
CA GLY A 41 -7.13 -9.54 -18.74
C GLY A 41 -5.65 -9.55 -19.12
N TRP A 42 -4.82 -8.73 -18.44
CA TRP A 42 -3.39 -8.57 -18.75
C TRP A 42 -2.46 -9.53 -18.01
N LEU A 43 -2.99 -10.26 -17.02
CA LEU A 43 -2.21 -11.18 -16.23
C LEU A 43 -2.28 -12.60 -16.75
N GLU A 44 -1.17 -13.31 -16.69
CA GLU A 44 -1.06 -14.74 -16.95
C GLU A 44 -1.31 -15.51 -15.66
N PRO A 45 -2.22 -16.50 -15.60
CA PRO A 45 -2.46 -17.28 -14.41
C PRO A 45 -1.27 -18.18 -14.07
N PHE A 46 -1.06 -18.45 -12.79
CA PHE A 46 -0.10 -19.47 -12.35
C PHE A 46 -0.51 -20.87 -12.80
N SER A 47 0.48 -21.76 -12.97
CA SER A 47 0.25 -23.15 -13.29
C SER A 47 -0.35 -23.93 -12.11
N GLU A 48 -1.07 -25.03 -12.39
CA GLU A 48 -1.56 -25.93 -11.35
C GLU A 48 -0.40 -26.51 -10.51
N GLN A 49 0.76 -26.72 -11.13
CA GLN A 49 1.95 -27.22 -10.46
C GLN A 49 2.48 -26.22 -9.40
N PHE A 50 2.34 -24.92 -9.60
CA PHE A 50 2.73 -23.88 -8.63
C PHE A 50 1.98 -24.03 -7.30
N PHE A 51 0.74 -24.55 -7.34
CA PHE A 51 -0.09 -24.76 -6.16
C PHE A 51 0.04 -26.13 -5.52
N ASP A 52 0.82 -27.05 -6.12
CA ASP A 52 1.00 -28.40 -5.56
C ASP A 52 1.92 -28.37 -4.33
N LYS A 53 1.32 -28.61 -3.15
CA LYS A 53 2.03 -28.65 -1.86
C LYS A 53 2.97 -29.87 -1.71
N ASN A 54 2.86 -30.89 -2.57
CA ASN A 54 3.74 -32.05 -2.56
C ASN A 54 5.08 -31.77 -3.24
N VAL A 55 5.15 -30.70 -4.05
CA VAL A 55 6.41 -30.24 -4.64
C VAL A 55 7.18 -29.47 -3.58
N THR A 56 8.37 -29.98 -3.23
CA THR A 56 9.19 -29.44 -2.13
C THR A 56 9.69 -28.02 -2.41
N GLU A 57 9.87 -27.66 -3.67
CA GLU A 57 10.33 -26.37 -4.14
C GLU A 57 9.25 -25.30 -4.17
N ASN A 58 7.98 -25.66 -3.99
CA ASN A 58 6.86 -24.71 -3.93
C ASN A 58 6.78 -23.99 -2.57
N TYR A 59 7.83 -23.25 -2.24
CA TYR A 59 7.98 -22.55 -0.97
C TYR A 59 6.84 -21.54 -0.74
N TYR A 60 6.41 -20.80 -1.77
CA TYR A 60 5.29 -19.87 -1.64
C TYR A 60 4.02 -20.62 -1.16
N THR A 61 3.56 -21.58 -1.91
CA THR A 61 2.31 -22.32 -1.60
C THR A 61 2.34 -23.05 -0.26
N ARG A 62 3.52 -23.53 0.16
CA ARG A 62 3.70 -24.22 1.42
C ARG A 62 3.87 -23.28 2.61
N GLY A 63 4.44 -22.10 2.41
CA GLY A 63 4.83 -21.17 3.47
C GLY A 63 3.99 -19.90 3.57
N VAL A 64 3.18 -19.56 2.57
CA VAL A 64 2.34 -18.37 2.64
C VAL A 64 1.41 -18.39 3.85
N SER A 65 1.31 -17.28 4.56
CA SER A 65 0.48 -17.19 5.75
C SER A 65 -0.99 -17.50 5.43
N PRO A 66 -1.73 -18.15 6.34
CA PRO A 66 -3.15 -18.42 6.14
C PRO A 66 -3.98 -17.16 5.89
N PHE A 67 -3.61 -16.04 6.53
CA PHE A 67 -4.27 -14.74 6.33
C PHE A 67 -4.11 -14.24 4.89
N ILE A 68 -2.89 -14.24 4.35
CA ILE A 68 -2.64 -13.83 2.97
C ILE A 68 -3.36 -14.76 1.99
N ARG A 69 -3.28 -16.06 2.24
CA ARG A 69 -3.95 -17.06 1.40
C ARG A 69 -5.45 -16.81 1.34
N SER A 70 -6.14 -16.71 2.49
CA SER A 70 -7.59 -16.49 2.50
C SER A 70 -7.96 -15.15 1.85
N THR A 71 -7.20 -14.08 2.11
CA THR A 71 -7.43 -12.79 1.48
C THR A 71 -7.35 -12.88 -0.06
N PHE A 72 -6.35 -13.57 -0.59
CA PHE A 72 -6.18 -13.69 -2.05
C PHE A 72 -7.16 -14.70 -2.68
N ASP A 73 -7.61 -15.70 -1.94
CA ASP A 73 -8.60 -16.66 -2.41
C ASP A 73 -10.03 -16.10 -2.39
N GLU A 74 -10.37 -15.28 -1.40
CA GLU A 74 -11.71 -14.72 -1.20
C GLU A 74 -11.99 -13.51 -2.09
N ASN A 75 -10.96 -12.75 -2.46
CA ASN A 75 -11.12 -11.59 -3.32
C ASN A 75 -11.10 -12.00 -4.80
N THR A 76 -12.11 -11.57 -5.55
CA THR A 76 -12.30 -11.98 -6.94
C THR A 76 -12.50 -10.77 -7.87
N ILE A 77 -12.02 -10.93 -9.11
CA ILE A 77 -12.30 -10.01 -10.22
C ILE A 77 -12.83 -10.84 -11.39
N ASN A 78 -13.98 -10.47 -11.92
CA ASN A 78 -14.65 -11.21 -13.00
C ASN A 78 -14.87 -12.71 -12.70
N GLY A 79 -15.05 -13.07 -11.41
CA GLY A 79 -15.25 -14.45 -10.96
C GLY A 79 -13.95 -15.26 -10.77
N GLU A 80 -12.78 -14.66 -10.99
CA GLU A 80 -11.48 -15.30 -10.78
C GLU A 80 -10.84 -14.77 -9.50
N ALA A 81 -10.30 -15.68 -8.65
CA ALA A 81 -9.61 -15.30 -7.41
C ALA A 81 -8.27 -14.61 -7.69
N TRP A 82 -7.89 -13.66 -6.81
CA TRP A 82 -6.58 -13.00 -6.94
C TRP A 82 -5.43 -14.02 -6.87
N SER A 83 -5.54 -15.04 -6.03
CA SER A 83 -4.51 -16.08 -5.87
C SER A 83 -4.14 -16.79 -7.16
N ARG A 84 -5.05 -16.80 -8.14
CA ARG A 84 -4.78 -17.39 -9.45
C ARG A 84 -3.75 -16.60 -10.27
N TYR A 85 -3.65 -15.29 -10.02
CA TYR A 85 -2.85 -14.35 -10.83
C TYR A 85 -1.78 -13.61 -10.04
N ALA A 86 -1.85 -13.63 -8.70
CA ALA A 86 -0.94 -12.91 -7.84
C ALA A 86 -0.45 -13.79 -6.67
N ALA A 87 0.85 -13.74 -6.43
CA ALA A 87 1.47 -14.34 -5.23
C ALA A 87 1.85 -13.22 -4.27
N GLY A 88 1.23 -13.18 -3.08
CA GLY A 88 1.49 -12.15 -2.08
C GLY A 88 2.97 -12.10 -1.70
N TYR A 89 3.52 -10.88 -1.65
CA TYR A 89 4.91 -10.63 -1.33
C TYR A 89 5.05 -9.87 -0.01
N MET A 90 4.54 -8.65 0.03
CA MET A 90 4.53 -7.82 1.21
C MET A 90 3.12 -7.31 1.49
N TRP A 91 2.86 -6.99 2.73
CA TRP A 91 1.62 -6.38 3.17
C TRP A 91 1.86 -5.55 4.41
N GLY A 92 0.99 -4.61 4.67
CA GLY A 92 1.08 -3.77 5.83
C GLY A 92 -0.15 -2.89 5.99
N ILE A 93 -0.07 -2.03 6.98
CA ILE A 93 -1.07 -1.00 7.25
C ILE A 93 -0.46 0.38 7.13
N THR A 94 -1.29 1.39 7.10
CA THR A 94 -0.85 2.78 7.11
C THR A 94 -1.14 3.43 8.45
N GLY A 95 -0.34 4.40 8.83
CA GLY A 95 -0.51 5.12 10.09
C GLY A 95 0.39 6.35 10.20
N ILE A 96 0.52 6.83 11.40
CA ILE A 96 1.29 8.03 11.73
C ILE A 96 2.52 7.64 12.54
N VAL A 97 3.71 7.88 11.99
CA VAL A 97 4.95 7.91 12.77
C VAL A 97 5.05 9.27 13.45
N TYR A 98 5.39 9.32 14.72
CA TYR A 98 5.44 10.57 15.45
C TYR A 98 6.54 10.59 16.53
N ASN A 99 6.99 11.78 16.89
CA ASN A 99 7.86 12.02 18.02
C ASN A 99 7.01 12.14 19.29
N PRO A 100 7.10 11.21 20.27
CA PRO A 100 6.28 11.23 21.49
C PRO A 100 6.60 12.38 22.44
N GLU A 101 7.71 13.09 22.26
CA GLU A 101 8.03 14.29 23.03
C GLU A 101 7.24 15.53 22.55
N GLU A 102 6.77 15.54 21.30
CA GLU A 102 6.09 16.67 20.67
C GLU A 102 4.60 16.40 20.40
N VAL A 103 4.25 15.15 20.13
CA VAL A 103 2.92 14.68 19.72
C VAL A 103 2.46 13.61 20.66
N THR A 104 1.27 13.74 21.21
CA THR A 104 0.68 12.69 22.06
C THR A 104 0.12 11.54 21.21
N GLU A 105 0.03 10.33 21.78
CA GLU A 105 -0.60 9.18 21.13
C GLU A 105 -2.05 9.50 20.71
N GLU A 106 -2.80 10.26 21.51
CA GLU A 106 -4.16 10.66 21.18
C GLU A 106 -4.22 11.53 19.93
N GLU A 107 -3.30 12.48 19.78
CA GLU A 107 -3.18 13.34 18.60
C GLU A 107 -2.76 12.54 17.36
N ALA A 108 -1.85 11.58 17.51
CA ALA A 108 -1.38 10.73 16.41
C ALA A 108 -2.42 9.66 15.99
N SER A 109 -3.35 9.30 16.89
CA SER A 109 -4.36 8.26 16.67
C SER A 109 -5.62 8.74 15.92
N THR A 110 -5.52 9.79 15.11
CA THR A 110 -6.60 10.28 14.26
C THR A 110 -6.06 10.91 12.97
N TRP A 111 -6.75 10.69 11.86
CA TRP A 111 -6.40 11.35 10.59
C TRP A 111 -6.55 12.87 10.65
N LYS A 112 -7.26 13.43 11.64
CA LYS A 112 -7.37 14.89 11.84
C LYS A 112 -6.02 15.55 12.15
N ILE A 113 -5.01 14.80 12.57
CA ILE A 113 -3.65 15.32 12.82
C ILE A 113 -3.08 16.05 11.59
N ILE A 114 -3.39 15.57 10.36
CA ILE A 114 -2.83 16.13 9.13
C ILE A 114 -3.25 17.58 8.85
N SER A 115 -4.33 18.04 9.46
CA SER A 115 -4.81 19.44 9.37
C SER A 115 -4.71 20.20 10.70
N ASN A 116 -4.09 19.63 11.73
CA ASN A 116 -3.99 20.27 13.03
C ASN A 116 -2.99 21.43 13.00
N ASP A 117 -3.47 22.66 13.23
CA ASP A 117 -2.65 23.87 13.22
C ASP A 117 -1.51 23.88 14.25
N LYS A 118 -1.62 23.09 15.35
CA LYS A 118 -0.55 22.90 16.33
C LYS A 118 0.74 22.42 15.67
N PHE A 119 0.64 21.62 14.63
CA PHE A 119 1.76 20.98 13.93
C PHE A 119 2.04 21.59 12.54
N LYS A 120 1.58 22.83 12.33
CA LYS A 120 1.75 23.51 11.06
C LYS A 120 3.20 23.54 10.60
N ARG A 121 3.46 23.06 9.38
CA ARG A 121 4.79 22.91 8.77
C ARG A 121 5.71 21.90 9.45
N HIS A 122 5.14 21.02 10.28
CA HIS A 122 5.88 19.95 10.96
C HIS A 122 5.31 18.56 10.73
N ILE A 123 4.44 18.38 9.73
CA ILE A 123 3.86 17.08 9.33
C ILE A 123 4.12 16.81 7.86
N THR A 124 4.47 15.56 7.53
CA THR A 124 4.51 15.07 6.15
C THR A 124 3.32 14.16 5.84
N ILE A 125 2.89 14.18 4.59
CA ILE A 125 1.78 13.40 4.06
C ILE A 125 2.24 12.69 2.81
N LYS A 126 1.66 11.53 2.48
CA LYS A 126 2.01 10.79 1.27
C LYS A 126 1.68 11.58 0.00
N ASP A 127 2.66 11.70 -0.91
CA ASP A 127 2.48 12.22 -2.27
C ASP A 127 1.94 11.11 -3.19
N ASN A 128 0.77 10.60 -2.83
CA ASN A 128 0.06 9.56 -3.54
C ASN A 128 -1.45 9.84 -3.42
N VAL A 129 -2.12 9.95 -4.56
CA VAL A 129 -3.55 10.31 -4.61
C VAL A 129 -4.41 9.39 -3.74
N ARG A 130 -4.19 8.07 -3.82
CA ARG A 130 -4.97 7.10 -3.05
C ARG A 130 -4.77 7.27 -1.55
N ASP A 131 -3.53 7.37 -1.10
CA ASP A 131 -3.20 7.48 0.32
C ASP A 131 -3.65 8.83 0.89
N SER A 132 -3.41 9.94 0.17
CA SER A 132 -3.88 11.26 0.59
C SER A 132 -5.40 11.35 0.68
N MET A 133 -6.12 10.78 -0.31
CA MET A 133 -7.58 10.71 -0.27
C MET A 133 -8.09 9.85 0.88
N PHE A 134 -7.44 8.71 1.16
CA PHE A 134 -7.81 7.84 2.27
C PHE A 134 -7.72 8.59 3.62
N ALA A 135 -6.61 9.26 3.88
CA ALA A 135 -6.43 10.05 5.09
C ALA A 135 -7.45 11.20 5.18
N ALA A 136 -7.73 11.88 4.07
CA ALA A 136 -8.72 12.95 4.03
C ALA A 136 -10.14 12.44 4.31
N VAL A 137 -10.57 11.31 3.72
CA VAL A 137 -11.87 10.68 4.02
C VAL A 137 -11.97 10.32 5.50
N GLY A 138 -10.93 9.71 6.07
CA GLY A 138 -10.87 9.39 7.49
C GLY A 138 -11.05 10.63 8.37
N ALA A 139 -10.37 11.73 8.03
CA ALA A 139 -10.44 12.99 8.79
C ALA A 139 -11.81 13.66 8.68
N ILE A 140 -12.35 13.84 7.46
CA ILE A 140 -13.66 14.53 7.26
C ILE A 140 -14.82 13.73 7.79
N LYS A 141 -14.75 12.40 7.77
CA LYS A 141 -15.80 11.50 8.28
C LYS A 141 -15.55 11.03 9.73
N SER A 142 -14.51 11.51 10.40
CA SER A 142 -14.07 11.05 11.72
C SER A 142 -15.20 10.99 12.75
N ASP A 143 -16.00 12.05 12.88
CA ASP A 143 -17.10 12.10 13.84
C ASP A 143 -18.18 11.03 13.59
N LYS A 144 -18.45 10.73 12.33
CA LYS A 144 -19.36 9.65 11.92
C LYS A 144 -18.75 8.28 12.23
N LEU A 145 -17.51 8.05 11.80
CA LEU A 145 -16.82 6.76 11.91
C LEU A 145 -16.58 6.36 13.37
N LEU A 146 -16.35 7.35 14.26
CA LEU A 146 -16.11 7.13 15.68
C LEU A 146 -17.38 7.21 16.53
N SER A 147 -18.56 7.45 15.94
CA SER A 147 -19.82 7.47 16.70
C SER A 147 -20.16 6.07 17.24
N SER A 148 -20.72 6.02 18.45
CA SER A 148 -21.15 4.74 19.06
C SER A 148 -22.15 3.97 18.19
N SER A 149 -23.02 4.67 17.47
CA SER A 149 -23.99 4.05 16.56
C SER A 149 -23.35 3.41 15.34
N PHE A 150 -22.23 3.96 14.87
CA PHE A 150 -21.48 3.41 13.76
C PHE A 150 -20.63 2.20 14.22
N LEU A 151 -19.87 2.36 15.30
CA LEU A 151 -18.98 1.32 15.84
C LEU A 151 -19.70 0.06 16.31
N ASN A 152 -20.94 0.19 16.81
CA ASN A 152 -21.75 -0.93 17.29
C ASN A 152 -22.72 -1.48 16.24
N ALA A 153 -22.65 -1.03 14.99
CA ALA A 153 -23.51 -1.54 13.93
C ALA A 153 -23.17 -3.00 13.60
N ALA A 154 -24.20 -3.84 13.39
CA ALA A 154 -24.01 -5.25 13.04
C ALA A 154 -23.25 -5.44 11.70
N ASP A 155 -23.40 -4.47 10.79
CA ASP A 155 -22.77 -4.39 9.48
C ASP A 155 -21.61 -3.37 9.45
N TYR A 156 -20.89 -3.23 10.58
CA TYR A 156 -19.81 -2.25 10.75
C TYR A 156 -18.76 -2.33 9.64
N LYS A 157 -18.31 -3.55 9.29
CA LYS A 157 -17.23 -3.72 8.29
C LYS A 157 -17.64 -3.25 6.91
N GLU A 158 -18.86 -3.61 6.50
CA GLU A 158 -19.44 -3.23 5.22
C GLU A 158 -19.65 -1.71 5.16
N ARG A 159 -20.15 -1.11 6.25
CA ARG A 159 -20.31 0.34 6.36
C ARG A 159 -18.97 1.06 6.32
N LEU A 160 -17.99 0.59 7.07
CA LEU A 160 -16.64 1.19 7.07
C LEU A 160 -16.05 1.15 5.66
N SER A 161 -16.14 0.00 5.00
CA SER A 161 -15.66 -0.14 3.62
C SER A 161 -16.39 0.83 2.68
N ALA A 162 -17.71 0.95 2.78
CA ALA A 162 -18.49 1.87 1.95
C ALA A 162 -18.09 3.34 2.18
N GLU A 163 -17.94 3.75 3.45
CA GLU A 163 -17.56 5.12 3.79
C GLU A 163 -16.15 5.49 3.33
N MET A 164 -15.19 4.57 3.51
CA MET A 164 -13.78 4.82 3.16
C MET A 164 -13.51 4.72 1.65
N ASN A 165 -14.40 4.08 0.89
CA ASN A 165 -14.34 3.99 -0.57
C ASN A 165 -15.39 4.87 -1.26
N ASP A 166 -15.98 5.81 -0.56
CA ASP A 166 -16.97 6.73 -1.13
C ASP A 166 -16.28 7.70 -2.11
N THR A 167 -16.62 7.55 -3.38
CA THR A 167 -16.14 8.37 -4.49
C THR A 167 -17.28 9.18 -5.13
N SER A 168 -18.35 9.47 -4.37
CA SER A 168 -19.40 10.38 -4.81
C SER A 168 -18.82 11.77 -5.10
N GLU A 169 -19.47 12.49 -6.00
CA GLU A 169 -19.05 13.84 -6.40
C GLU A 169 -18.93 14.77 -5.17
N GLU A 170 -19.92 14.69 -4.27
CA GLU A 170 -19.92 15.45 -3.02
C GLU A 170 -18.70 15.14 -2.14
N THR A 171 -18.39 13.85 -1.93
CA THR A 171 -17.23 13.43 -1.12
C THR A 171 -15.91 13.85 -1.79
N ILE A 172 -15.81 13.76 -3.11
CA ILE A 172 -14.61 14.19 -3.85
C ILE A 172 -14.39 15.70 -3.72
N GLU A 173 -15.45 16.51 -3.80
CA GLU A 173 -15.35 17.96 -3.58
C GLU A 173 -14.87 18.28 -2.16
N GLN A 174 -15.44 17.64 -1.14
CA GLN A 174 -15.02 17.80 0.26
C GLN A 174 -13.54 17.40 0.46
N ILE A 175 -13.09 16.28 -0.14
CA ILE A 175 -11.69 15.85 -0.11
C ILE A 175 -10.78 16.90 -0.74
N GLN A 176 -11.16 17.44 -1.89
CA GLN A 176 -10.37 18.47 -2.58
C GLN A 176 -10.19 19.72 -1.73
N GLU A 177 -11.26 20.23 -1.14
CA GLU A 177 -11.22 21.39 -0.24
C GLU A 177 -10.34 21.11 0.99
N TYR A 178 -10.52 19.93 1.62
CA TYR A 178 -9.76 19.52 2.79
C TYR A 178 -8.27 19.37 2.48
N LEU A 179 -7.90 18.68 1.40
CA LEU A 179 -6.50 18.50 1.01
C LEU A 179 -5.84 19.81 0.58
N GLN A 180 -6.59 20.79 0.06
CA GLN A 180 -6.05 22.13 -0.20
C GLN A 180 -5.67 22.85 1.10
N ALA A 181 -6.49 22.74 2.15
CA ALA A 181 -6.15 23.26 3.48
C ALA A 181 -4.98 22.50 4.11
N VAL A 182 -4.96 21.17 3.98
CA VAL A 182 -3.84 20.31 4.41
C VAL A 182 -2.53 20.69 3.73
N LYS A 183 -2.54 21.04 2.45
CA LYS A 183 -1.37 21.51 1.70
C LYS A 183 -0.76 22.79 2.31
N ASP A 184 -1.58 23.68 2.82
CA ASP A 184 -1.13 24.91 3.48
C ASP A 184 -0.60 24.65 4.90
N ASN A 185 -1.05 23.55 5.52
CA ASN A 185 -0.65 23.12 6.86
C ASN A 185 0.59 22.21 6.85
N ALA A 186 0.67 21.27 5.92
CA ALA A 186 1.76 20.30 5.86
C ALA A 186 3.12 20.94 5.61
N TYR A 187 4.17 20.28 6.09
CA TYR A 187 5.55 20.59 5.69
C TYR A 187 5.73 20.26 4.21
N SER A 188 5.39 19.03 3.83
CA SER A 188 5.42 18.58 2.43
C SER A 188 4.54 17.35 2.21
N PHE A 189 4.21 17.10 0.94
CA PHE A 189 3.73 15.83 0.44
C PHE A 189 4.93 15.05 -0.08
N GLU A 190 5.16 13.85 0.45
CA GLU A 190 6.37 13.08 0.19
C GLU A 190 6.09 11.58 0.13
N THR A 191 6.95 10.85 -0.56
CA THR A 191 6.90 9.38 -0.58
C THR A 191 8.07 8.81 0.21
N ASP A 192 9.31 8.96 -0.27
CA ASP A 192 10.48 8.35 0.32
C ASP A 192 11.29 9.27 1.24
N SER A 193 11.30 10.57 0.99
CA SER A 193 12.06 11.57 1.75
C SER A 193 11.52 11.80 3.17
N ALA A 194 10.25 11.50 3.42
CA ALA A 194 9.61 11.61 4.73
C ALA A 194 10.38 10.87 5.84
N LYS A 195 10.99 9.73 5.53
CA LYS A 195 11.80 8.95 6.49
C LYS A 195 12.97 9.77 7.04
N ALA A 196 13.72 10.41 6.17
CA ALA A 196 14.87 11.23 6.57
C ALA A 196 14.45 12.49 7.35
N ASP A 197 13.35 13.11 6.98
CA ASP A 197 12.83 14.29 7.68
C ASP A 197 12.35 13.94 9.10
N MET A 198 11.79 12.74 9.32
CA MET A 198 11.44 12.23 10.65
C MET A 198 12.69 11.92 11.49
N ILE A 199 13.67 11.17 10.95
CA ILE A 199 14.89 10.77 11.66
C ILE A 199 15.70 11.99 12.11
N THR A 200 15.71 13.06 11.31
CA THR A 200 16.44 14.29 11.64
C THR A 200 15.66 15.26 12.54
N GLY A 201 14.45 14.92 12.95
CA GLY A 201 13.60 15.78 13.77
C GLY A 201 13.09 17.05 13.07
N LYS A 202 13.14 17.09 11.75
CA LYS A 202 12.67 18.23 10.94
C LYS A 202 11.14 18.32 10.91
N VAL A 203 10.48 17.17 11.03
CA VAL A 203 9.05 17.04 11.22
C VAL A 203 8.75 16.20 12.45
N VAL A 204 7.60 16.42 13.07
CA VAL A 204 7.23 15.77 14.32
C VAL A 204 6.24 14.61 14.13
N ALA A 205 5.60 14.56 12.97
CA ALA A 205 4.72 13.45 12.57
C ALA A 205 4.73 13.25 11.05
N GLY A 206 4.47 12.02 10.62
CA GLY A 206 4.43 11.69 9.20
C GLY A 206 3.50 10.52 8.90
N TYR A 207 2.70 10.64 7.85
CA TYR A 207 1.90 9.56 7.32
C TYR A 207 2.81 8.55 6.60
N GLN A 208 2.90 7.32 7.10
CA GLN A 208 3.77 6.29 6.57
C GLN A 208 3.07 4.93 6.43
N TRP A 209 3.59 4.09 5.55
CA TRP A 209 3.31 2.65 5.53
C TRP A 209 4.05 1.98 6.68
N SER A 210 3.47 0.93 7.27
CA SER A 210 4.03 0.29 8.47
C SER A 210 5.47 -0.21 8.29
N GLY A 211 5.84 -0.69 7.13
CA GLY A 211 7.21 -1.09 6.85
C GLY A 211 8.18 0.08 6.83
N ASP A 212 7.82 1.20 6.16
CA ASP A 212 8.60 2.45 6.22
C ASP A 212 8.69 2.98 7.65
N ALA A 213 7.62 2.82 8.43
CA ALA A 213 7.59 3.22 9.84
C ALA A 213 8.60 2.44 10.68
N VAL A 214 8.64 1.11 10.55
CA VAL A 214 9.63 0.26 11.23
C VAL A 214 11.05 0.71 10.88
N TYR A 215 11.35 0.83 9.59
CA TYR A 215 12.64 1.32 9.13
C TYR A 215 12.99 2.70 9.73
N THR A 216 12.04 3.64 9.72
CA THR A 216 12.24 5.00 10.24
C THR A 216 12.54 4.98 11.73
N MET A 217 11.79 4.20 12.51
CA MET A 217 11.97 4.04 13.96
C MET A 217 13.32 3.39 14.28
N ASP A 218 13.68 2.30 13.58
CA ASP A 218 14.96 1.60 13.77
C ASP A 218 16.18 2.48 13.43
N GLN A 219 16.06 3.35 12.42
CA GLN A 219 17.15 4.27 12.10
C GLN A 219 17.26 5.41 13.13
N ALA A 220 16.12 5.94 13.60
CA ALA A 220 16.10 6.99 14.62
C ALA A 220 16.69 6.49 15.96
N GLU A 221 16.37 5.25 16.35
CA GLU A 221 16.90 4.64 17.57
C GLU A 221 18.43 4.53 17.60
N LYS A 222 19.07 4.36 16.44
CA LYS A 222 20.54 4.32 16.33
C LYS A 222 21.22 5.65 16.69
N ASP A 223 20.48 6.74 16.59
CA ASP A 223 20.91 8.10 16.94
C ASP A 223 20.30 8.55 18.29
N ASP A 224 19.86 7.61 19.14
CA ASP A 224 19.20 7.83 20.44
C ASP A 224 17.93 8.72 20.32
N PHE A 225 17.27 8.70 19.16
CA PHE A 225 16.04 9.43 18.88
C PHE A 225 14.87 8.46 18.75
N TYR A 226 13.88 8.56 19.62
CA TYR A 226 12.79 7.62 19.70
C TYR A 226 11.54 8.14 19.01
N LEU A 227 10.97 7.31 18.16
CA LEU A 227 9.72 7.56 17.45
C LEU A 227 8.72 6.44 17.75
N ASP A 228 7.44 6.77 17.68
CA ASP A 228 6.35 5.82 17.84
C ASP A 228 5.47 5.77 16.59
N PHE A 229 4.63 4.74 16.49
CA PHE A 229 3.68 4.55 15.41
C PHE A 229 2.26 4.37 15.94
N ALA A 230 1.35 5.24 15.51
CA ALA A 230 -0.07 5.17 15.86
C ALA A 230 -0.91 4.79 14.64
N VAL A 231 -1.92 3.94 14.87
CA VAL A 231 -2.95 3.62 13.88
C VAL A 231 -4.16 4.49 14.13
N PRO A 232 -4.59 5.34 13.17
CA PRO A 232 -5.77 6.18 13.35
C PRO A 232 -7.02 5.36 13.63
N ARG A 233 -7.80 5.80 14.62
CA ARG A 233 -8.98 5.09 15.13
C ARG A 233 -10.14 5.01 14.14
N GLU A 234 -10.20 5.93 13.19
CA GLU A 234 -11.20 5.95 12.14
C GLU A 234 -11.09 4.73 11.23
N SER A 235 -9.88 4.44 10.79
CA SER A 235 -9.55 3.28 9.94
C SER A 235 -8.08 3.28 9.56
N THR A 236 -7.60 2.17 9.02
CA THR A 236 -6.33 2.09 8.32
C THR A 236 -6.50 1.41 6.96
N ASN A 237 -5.66 1.77 6.00
CA ASN A 237 -5.57 1.05 4.75
C ASN A 237 -4.70 -0.21 4.96
N LEU A 238 -5.25 -1.37 4.64
CA LEU A 238 -4.52 -2.63 4.58
C LEU A 238 -4.10 -2.84 3.12
N TYR A 239 -2.80 -2.74 2.84
CA TYR A 239 -2.27 -2.90 1.49
C TYR A 239 -1.55 -4.24 1.31
N PHE A 240 -1.53 -4.72 0.08
CA PHE A 240 -0.84 -5.93 -0.35
C PHE A 240 -0.07 -5.66 -1.63
N ASP A 241 1.17 -6.12 -1.69
CA ASP A 241 1.94 -6.22 -2.92
C ASP A 241 2.06 -7.69 -3.32
N GLY A 242 1.97 -7.97 -4.60
CA GLY A 242 2.00 -9.33 -5.08
C GLY A 242 2.71 -9.49 -6.43
N TRP A 243 3.45 -10.58 -6.57
CA TRP A 243 4.09 -10.95 -7.82
C TRP A 243 3.07 -11.42 -8.84
N CYS A 244 3.06 -10.80 -10.00
CA CYS A 244 2.15 -11.09 -11.10
C CYS A 244 2.92 -11.30 -12.40
N MET A 245 2.54 -12.30 -13.18
CA MET A 245 3.07 -12.53 -14.52
C MET A 245 2.28 -11.72 -15.55
N LEU A 246 2.99 -11.01 -16.43
CA LEU A 246 2.36 -10.27 -17.53
C LEU A 246 2.14 -11.19 -18.73
N LYS A 247 0.89 -11.26 -19.20
CA LYS A 247 0.52 -12.11 -20.33
C LYS A 247 1.35 -11.84 -21.58
N ASN A 248 1.57 -10.56 -21.90
CA ASN A 248 2.40 -10.16 -23.04
C ASN A 248 3.90 -10.42 -22.83
N GLY A 249 4.36 -10.53 -21.59
CA GLY A 249 5.74 -10.89 -21.24
C GLY A 249 5.97 -12.39 -21.41
N ILE A 250 5.09 -13.18 -20.80
CA ILE A 250 5.16 -14.66 -20.84
C ILE A 250 4.94 -15.19 -22.27
N LYS A 251 4.03 -14.62 -23.05
CA LYS A 251 3.79 -14.98 -24.47
C LYS A 251 3.58 -16.49 -24.70
N ASP A 252 2.79 -17.12 -23.84
CA ASP A 252 2.51 -18.56 -23.85
C ASP A 252 3.77 -19.46 -23.76
N SER A 253 4.91 -18.92 -23.30
CA SER A 253 6.14 -19.68 -23.09
C SER A 253 6.11 -20.42 -21.75
N ALA A 254 6.09 -21.75 -21.81
CA ALA A 254 6.16 -22.60 -20.63
C ALA A 254 7.46 -22.39 -19.82
N GLU A 255 8.58 -22.13 -20.52
CA GLU A 255 9.89 -21.90 -19.91
C GLU A 255 9.91 -20.57 -19.13
N LYS A 256 9.37 -19.49 -19.71
CA LYS A 256 9.25 -18.21 -19.00
C LYS A 256 8.33 -18.30 -17.80
N LYS A 257 7.19 -18.97 -17.94
CA LYS A 257 6.24 -19.19 -16.87
C LYS A 257 6.90 -19.96 -15.72
N GLN A 258 7.58 -21.06 -16.02
CA GLN A 258 8.31 -21.83 -15.02
C GLN A 258 9.42 -21.04 -14.34
N ALA A 259 10.15 -20.20 -15.09
CA ALA A 259 11.19 -19.33 -14.55
C ALA A 259 10.60 -18.28 -13.59
N ALA A 260 9.48 -17.64 -13.95
CA ALA A 260 8.79 -16.66 -13.11
C ALA A 260 8.26 -17.31 -11.81
N GLU A 261 7.60 -18.47 -11.91
CA GLU A 261 7.13 -19.24 -10.74
C GLU A 261 8.30 -19.71 -9.87
N GLY A 262 9.41 -20.13 -10.48
CA GLY A 262 10.64 -20.49 -9.79
C GLY A 262 11.26 -19.31 -9.03
N PHE A 263 11.25 -18.12 -9.60
CA PHE A 263 11.72 -16.91 -8.95
C PHE A 263 10.86 -16.54 -7.72
N ILE A 264 9.54 -16.63 -7.83
CA ILE A 264 8.63 -16.39 -6.70
C ILE A 264 8.90 -17.40 -5.58
N ASN A 265 9.05 -18.68 -5.92
CA ASN A 265 9.39 -19.72 -4.95
C ASN A 265 10.78 -19.49 -4.32
N PHE A 266 11.76 -19.03 -5.10
CA PHE A 266 13.09 -18.66 -4.57
C PHE A 266 13.00 -17.52 -3.53
N LEU A 267 12.24 -16.47 -3.80
CA LEU A 267 12.03 -15.37 -2.86
C LEU A 267 11.27 -15.82 -1.60
N SER A 268 10.35 -16.77 -1.75
CA SER A 268 9.52 -17.30 -0.66
C SER A 268 10.23 -18.37 0.19
N LYS A 269 11.44 -18.77 -0.18
CA LYS A 269 12.27 -19.65 0.63
C LYS A 269 12.60 -18.95 1.96
N PRO A 270 12.40 -19.60 3.13
CA PRO A 270 12.49 -18.93 4.43
C PRO A 270 13.78 -18.11 4.63
N GLU A 271 14.93 -18.66 4.27
CA GLU A 271 16.20 -17.95 4.39
C GLU A 271 16.30 -16.71 3.47
N ASN A 272 15.69 -16.76 2.29
CA ASN A 272 15.69 -15.63 1.36
C ASN A 272 14.68 -14.57 1.79
N ALA A 273 13.50 -15.00 2.28
CA ALA A 273 12.49 -14.09 2.81
C ALA A 273 13.03 -13.30 4.01
N VAL A 274 13.63 -13.97 4.99
CA VAL A 274 14.25 -13.33 6.17
C VAL A 274 15.37 -12.37 5.75
N ARG A 275 16.24 -12.80 4.86
CA ARG A 275 17.33 -11.96 4.36
C ARG A 275 16.81 -10.70 3.62
N ASN A 276 15.74 -10.85 2.87
CA ASN A 276 15.11 -9.74 2.18
C ASN A 276 14.48 -8.76 3.17
N MET A 277 13.77 -9.25 4.18
CA MET A 277 13.21 -8.42 5.27
C MET A 277 14.30 -7.65 6.02
N ASP A 278 15.38 -8.33 6.40
CA ASP A 278 16.52 -7.71 7.09
C ASP A 278 17.16 -6.58 6.24
N TYR A 279 17.29 -6.79 4.93
CA TYR A 279 17.86 -5.81 4.02
C TYR A 279 17.01 -4.55 3.83
N ILE A 280 15.69 -4.72 3.70
CA ILE A 280 14.77 -3.60 3.45
C ILE A 280 14.23 -2.96 4.73
N GLY A 281 14.42 -3.59 5.90
CA GLY A 281 13.96 -3.11 7.19
C GLY A 281 12.45 -3.23 7.42
N TYR A 282 11.83 -4.27 6.86
CA TYR A 282 10.39 -4.52 6.97
C TYR A 282 10.11 -5.66 7.93
#